data_c27690e9e4bd8e77fbd0e8d6fe4ab2e9
#
_entry.id   c27690e9e4bd8e77fbd0e8d6fe4ab2e9
#
_cell.length_a   1.000
_cell.length_b   1.000
_cell.length_c   1.000
_cell.angle_alpha   90.00
_cell.angle_beta   90.00
_cell.angle_gamma   90.00
#
_symmetry.space_group_name_H-M   'P 1'
#
loop_
_entity.id
_entity.type
_entity.pdbx_description
1 polymer ?
#
loop_
_entity_poly.entity_id
_entity_poly.type
_entity_poly.pdbx_seq_one_letter_code
_entity_poly.pdbx_strand_id
1 'polypeptide(L)'
;MEKVGILIVSYGSRETAMVDAFSRSGTYKAEMYIADKQKNPFNVERAKEHVVIPNLDIKEICKFAQKHEQKIDFGIVGPEKPIIDGIRDLIEKETRIPMICPTKEYAI
;
A
#
# COMPACT_ATOMS: atom_id res chain seq x y z
N MET A 1 7.10 -2.14 21.74
CA MET A 1 6.79 -1.17 20.67
C MET A 1 5.51 -1.60 19.98
N GLU A 2 4.56 -0.69 19.83
CA GLU A 2 3.28 -0.99 19.19
C GLU A 2 3.46 -1.23 17.69
N LYS A 3 2.73 -2.22 17.16
CA LYS A 3 2.78 -2.55 15.74
C LYS A 3 1.69 -1.80 14.97
N VAL A 4 2.05 -1.30 13.79
CA VAL A 4 1.12 -0.62 12.89
C VAL A 4 1.24 -1.27 11.52
N GLY A 5 0.14 -1.78 10.99
CA GLY A 5 0.09 -2.39 9.67
C GLY A 5 -0.23 -1.35 8.61
N ILE A 6 0.57 -1.29 7.55
CA ILE A 6 0.43 -0.30 6.49
C ILE A 6 0.42 -0.98 5.13
N LEU A 7 -0.64 -0.74 4.35
CA LEU A 7 -0.68 -1.15 2.95
C LEU A 7 -0.04 -0.04 2.12
N ILE A 8 0.96 -0.38 1.31
CA ILE A 8 1.63 0.59 0.45
C ILE A 8 1.50 0.14 -1.01
N VAL A 9 0.91 0.98 -1.84
CA VAL A 9 0.81 0.76 -3.29
C VAL A 9 1.85 1.65 -3.96
N SER A 10 2.75 1.05 -4.73
CA SER A 10 4.00 1.67 -5.15
C SER A 10 4.37 1.34 -6.60
N TYR A 11 5.11 2.23 -7.24
CA TYR A 11 5.75 1.94 -8.53
C TYR A 11 7.01 1.09 -8.36
N GLY A 12 7.51 0.96 -7.14
CA GLY A 12 8.73 0.22 -6.86
C GLY A 12 9.99 1.10 -6.77
N SER A 13 9.86 2.41 -6.92
CA SER A 13 11.02 3.31 -6.82
C SER A 13 10.73 4.57 -6.02
N ARG A 14 9.68 5.33 -6.40
CA ARG A 14 9.38 6.63 -5.75
C ARG A 14 9.04 6.50 -4.27
N GLU A 15 8.41 5.41 -3.91
CA GLU A 15 7.90 5.19 -2.56
C GLU A 15 8.95 4.56 -1.62
N THR A 16 10.18 4.33 -2.10
CA THR A 16 11.24 3.79 -1.24
C THR A 16 11.56 4.71 -0.08
N ALA A 17 11.49 6.03 -0.29
CA ALA A 17 11.71 6.98 0.80
C ALA A 17 10.67 6.83 1.90
N MET A 18 9.41 6.59 1.52
CA MET A 18 8.32 6.38 2.47
C MET A 18 8.51 5.06 3.22
N VAL A 19 8.86 3.99 2.50
CA VAL A 19 9.14 2.69 3.11
C VAL A 19 10.29 2.82 4.10
N ASP A 20 11.37 3.52 3.72
CA ASP A 20 12.51 3.74 4.60
C ASP A 20 12.10 4.51 5.86
N ALA A 21 11.32 5.57 5.70
CA ALA A 21 10.87 6.40 6.83
C ALA A 21 10.07 5.56 7.83
N PHE A 22 9.13 4.74 7.35
CA PHE A 22 8.34 3.87 8.24
C PHE A 22 9.22 2.84 8.93
N SER A 23 10.19 2.25 8.20
CA SER A 23 11.04 1.21 8.76
C SER A 23 11.95 1.73 9.89
N ARG A 24 12.21 3.04 9.91
CA ARG A 24 13.10 3.67 10.89
C ARG A 24 12.39 4.35 12.04
N SER A 25 11.07 4.19 12.13
CA SER A 25 10.31 4.80 13.24
C SER A 25 10.77 4.25 14.59
N GLY A 26 11.03 5.15 15.53
CA GLY A 26 11.36 4.78 16.91
C GLY A 26 10.16 4.71 17.84
N THR A 27 8.98 5.08 17.33
CA THR A 27 7.76 5.17 18.13
C THR A 27 6.90 3.92 18.00
N TYR A 28 6.90 3.30 16.81
CA TYR A 28 6.12 2.09 16.53
C TYR A 28 6.87 1.21 15.56
N LYS A 29 6.45 -0.05 15.46
CA LYS A 29 7.00 -0.99 14.48
C LYS A 29 6.04 -1.05 13.30
N ALA A 30 6.49 -0.57 12.14
CA ALA A 30 5.70 -0.63 10.91
C ALA A 30 5.80 -2.02 10.29
N GLU A 31 4.65 -2.65 10.08
CA GLU A 31 4.56 -3.90 9.32
C GLU A 31 3.95 -3.55 7.97
N MET A 32 4.78 -3.50 6.93
CA MET A 32 4.38 -3.00 5.63
C MET A 32 3.98 -4.13 4.69
N TYR A 33 2.81 -3.96 4.06
CA TYR A 33 2.26 -4.87 3.06
C TYR A 33 2.31 -4.11 1.74
N ILE A 34 3.28 -4.46 0.90
CA ILE A 34 3.64 -3.64 -0.27
C ILE A 34 3.21 -4.29 -1.57
N ALA A 35 2.39 -3.59 -2.34
CA ALA A 35 2.01 -3.96 -3.70
C ALA A 35 2.77 -3.05 -4.67
N ASP A 36 3.81 -3.58 -5.30
CA ASP A 36 4.68 -2.84 -6.23
C ASP A 36 4.35 -3.17 -7.68
N LYS A 37 4.56 -2.18 -8.55
CA LYS A 37 4.49 -2.41 -9.99
C LYS A 37 5.63 -3.30 -10.47
N GLN A 38 6.78 -3.19 -9.83
CA GLN A 38 7.95 -4.01 -10.14
C GLN A 38 8.68 -4.39 -8.87
N LYS A 39 9.44 -5.47 -8.94
CA LYS A 39 10.19 -5.95 -7.78
C LYS A 39 11.31 -4.96 -7.43
N ASN A 40 11.27 -4.45 -6.22
CA ASN A 40 12.29 -3.56 -5.69
C ASN A 40 12.93 -4.26 -4.47
N PRO A 41 14.23 -4.62 -4.53
CA PRO A 41 14.87 -5.33 -3.43
C PRO A 41 14.82 -4.58 -2.09
N PHE A 42 14.90 -3.24 -2.12
CA PHE A 42 14.79 -2.43 -0.91
C PHE A 42 13.43 -2.62 -0.24
N ASN A 43 12.36 -2.56 -1.03
CA ASN A 43 11.00 -2.73 -0.51
C ASN A 43 10.75 -4.17 -0.08
N VAL A 44 11.22 -5.15 -0.85
CA VAL A 44 11.05 -6.57 -0.52
C VAL A 44 11.68 -6.88 0.83
N GLU A 45 12.90 -6.37 1.07
CA GLU A 45 13.62 -6.63 2.31
C GLU A 45 12.90 -6.07 3.54
N ARG A 46 12.22 -4.93 3.38
CA ARG A 46 11.56 -4.25 4.49
C ARG A 46 10.08 -4.58 4.65
N ALA A 47 9.48 -5.25 3.66
CA ALA A 47 8.06 -5.60 3.71
C ALA A 47 7.80 -6.81 4.58
N LYS A 48 6.69 -6.78 5.30
CA LYS A 48 6.15 -7.99 5.96
C LYS A 48 5.66 -8.95 4.89
N GLU A 49 4.96 -8.44 3.88
CA GLU A 49 4.51 -9.16 2.70
C GLU A 49 4.68 -8.27 1.48
N HIS A 50 5.07 -8.85 0.36
CA HIS A 50 5.32 -8.11 -0.88
C HIS A 50 4.69 -8.85 -2.06
N VAL A 51 4.07 -8.11 -2.96
CA VAL A 51 3.51 -8.67 -4.20
C VAL A 51 3.84 -7.74 -5.36
N VAL A 52 4.09 -8.34 -6.53
CA VAL A 52 4.32 -7.57 -7.77
C VAL A 52 3.05 -7.63 -8.61
N ILE A 53 2.51 -6.46 -8.95
CA ILE A 53 1.33 -6.32 -9.79
C ILE A 53 1.70 -5.39 -10.94
N PRO A 54 2.21 -5.93 -12.06
CA PRO A 54 2.83 -5.12 -13.13
C PRO A 54 1.94 -4.03 -13.72
N ASN A 55 0.64 -4.25 -13.77
CA ASN A 55 -0.32 -3.29 -14.30
C ASN A 55 -1.01 -2.46 -13.21
N LEU A 56 -0.67 -2.69 -11.94
CA LEU A 56 -1.31 -2.05 -10.79
C LEU A 56 -2.84 -2.15 -10.84
N ASP A 57 -3.34 -3.32 -11.25
CA ASP A 57 -4.78 -3.58 -11.31
C ASP A 57 -5.37 -3.45 -9.90
N ILE A 58 -6.36 -2.58 -9.75
CA ILE A 58 -6.95 -2.30 -8.42
C ILE A 58 -7.65 -3.53 -7.83
N LYS A 59 -8.17 -4.43 -8.66
CA LYS A 59 -8.80 -5.66 -8.18
C LYS A 59 -7.77 -6.60 -7.57
N GLU A 60 -6.60 -6.70 -8.19
CA GLU A 60 -5.49 -7.51 -7.66
C GLU A 60 -4.96 -6.92 -6.36
N ILE A 61 -4.83 -5.58 -6.31
CA ILE A 61 -4.39 -4.89 -5.10
C ILE A 61 -5.41 -5.10 -3.99
N CYS A 62 -6.70 -5.03 -4.31
CA CYS A 62 -7.77 -5.25 -3.35
C CYS A 62 -7.73 -6.67 -2.78
N LYS A 63 -7.47 -7.69 -3.62
CA LYS A 63 -7.33 -9.07 -3.14
C LYS A 63 -6.18 -9.21 -2.15
N PHE A 64 -5.06 -8.56 -2.43
CA PHE A 64 -3.91 -8.55 -1.53
C PHE A 64 -4.27 -7.89 -0.20
N ALA A 65 -4.98 -6.76 -0.26
CA ALA A 65 -5.45 -6.06 0.94
C ALA A 65 -6.42 -6.91 1.75
N GLN A 66 -7.37 -7.59 1.09
CA GLN A 66 -8.32 -8.47 1.77
C GLN A 66 -7.63 -9.62 2.48
N LYS A 67 -6.60 -10.19 1.86
CA LYS A 67 -5.83 -11.29 2.46
C LYS A 67 -5.21 -10.90 3.80
N HIS A 68 -4.82 -9.63 3.94
CA HIS A 68 -4.12 -9.15 5.13
C HIS A 68 -4.92 -8.10 5.92
N GLU A 69 -6.20 -7.97 5.63
CA GLU A 69 -7.06 -6.93 6.20
C GLU A 69 -6.97 -6.83 7.73
N GLN A 70 -6.93 -7.97 8.40
CA GLN A 70 -6.90 -8.00 9.88
C GLN A 70 -5.64 -7.35 10.47
N LYS A 71 -4.59 -7.27 9.68
CA LYS A 71 -3.28 -6.77 10.13
C LYS A 71 -2.92 -5.40 9.60
N ILE A 72 -3.77 -4.83 8.73
CA ILE A 72 -3.53 -3.53 8.12
C ILE A 72 -4.40 -2.47 8.79
N ASP A 73 -3.77 -1.40 9.28
CA ASP A 73 -4.47 -0.30 9.95
C ASP A 73 -4.87 0.80 8.97
N PHE A 74 -4.05 1.06 7.95
CA PHE A 74 -4.38 2.03 6.91
C PHE A 74 -3.54 1.76 5.67
N GLY A 75 -3.91 2.41 4.55
CA GLY A 75 -3.19 2.27 3.30
C GLY A 75 -2.80 3.60 2.69
N ILE A 76 -1.72 3.59 1.91
CA ILE A 76 -1.21 4.76 1.20
C ILE A 76 -0.98 4.37 -0.26
N VAL A 77 -1.39 5.25 -1.19
CA VAL A 77 -1.21 5.02 -2.63
C VAL A 77 -0.35 6.13 -3.19
N GLY A 78 0.81 5.77 -3.76
CA GLY A 78 1.69 6.71 -4.43
C GLY A 78 1.36 6.92 -5.91
N PRO A 79 1.16 5.85 -6.71
CA PRO A 79 0.91 5.99 -8.14
C PRO A 79 -0.45 6.61 -8.46
N GLU A 80 -0.49 7.39 -9.55
CA GLU A 80 -1.74 8.02 -10.00
C GLU A 80 -2.74 7.04 -10.60
N LYS A 81 -2.26 6.05 -11.36
CA LYS A 81 -3.14 5.12 -12.06
C LYS A 81 -4.14 4.42 -11.15
N PRO A 82 -3.74 3.80 -10.03
CA PRO A 82 -4.71 3.20 -9.12
C PRO A 82 -5.71 4.22 -8.56
N ILE A 83 -5.26 5.45 -8.30
CA ILE A 83 -6.13 6.50 -7.79
C ILE A 83 -7.21 6.84 -8.81
N ILE A 84 -6.80 7.03 -10.07
CA ILE A 84 -7.72 7.31 -11.18
C ILE A 84 -8.69 6.14 -11.39
N ASP A 85 -8.22 4.92 -11.22
CA ASP A 85 -9.03 3.71 -11.37
C ASP A 85 -9.99 3.49 -10.19
N GLY A 86 -9.89 4.31 -9.12
CA GLY A 86 -10.83 4.25 -8.00
C GLY A 86 -10.45 3.30 -6.89
N ILE A 87 -9.16 3.11 -6.65
CA ILE A 87 -8.66 2.16 -5.64
C ILE A 87 -9.18 2.47 -4.24
N ARG A 88 -9.23 3.74 -3.85
CA ARG A 88 -9.70 4.11 -2.52
C ARG A 88 -11.14 3.63 -2.29
N ASP A 89 -12.01 3.92 -3.24
CA ASP A 89 -13.41 3.53 -3.12
C ASP A 89 -13.56 2.01 -3.09
N LEU A 90 -12.80 1.30 -3.93
CA LEU A 90 -12.86 -0.15 -3.98
C LEU A 90 -12.39 -0.78 -2.67
N ILE A 91 -11.24 -0.37 -2.16
CA ILE A 91 -10.68 -0.95 -0.93
C ILE A 91 -11.55 -0.61 0.27
N GLU A 92 -12.02 0.63 0.38
CA GLU A 92 -12.86 1.04 1.51
C GLU A 92 -14.23 0.37 1.48
N LYS A 93 -14.71 -0.03 0.29
CA LYS A 93 -15.95 -0.77 0.13
C LYS A 93 -15.77 -2.24 0.50
N GLU A 94 -14.68 -2.85 0.09
CA GLU A 94 -14.45 -4.30 0.22
C GLU A 94 -13.69 -4.70 1.50
N THR A 95 -13.10 -3.73 2.18
CA THR A 95 -12.32 -3.99 3.39
C THR A 95 -12.62 -2.90 4.44
N ARG A 96 -12.01 -3.04 5.62
CA ARG A 96 -12.11 -2.03 6.68
C ARG A 96 -10.92 -1.09 6.68
N ILE A 97 -10.08 -1.14 5.64
CA ILE A 97 -8.83 -0.39 5.59
C ILE A 97 -9.11 1.03 5.10
N PRO A 98 -8.87 2.08 5.91
CA PRO A 98 -8.94 3.45 5.44
C PRO A 98 -7.76 3.75 4.53
N MET A 99 -8.01 4.44 3.41
CA MET A 99 -6.98 4.73 2.41
C MET A 99 -6.64 6.21 2.42
N ILE A 100 -5.34 6.50 2.49
CA ILE A 100 -4.83 7.87 2.43
C ILE A 100 -4.44 8.15 0.99
N CYS A 101 -5.41 8.66 0.22
CA CYS A 101 -5.21 9.11 -1.16
C CYS A 101 -6.47 9.86 -1.62
N PRO A 102 -6.39 10.67 -2.67
CA PRO A 102 -7.58 11.31 -3.22
C PRO A 102 -8.56 10.28 -3.76
N THR A 103 -9.83 10.64 -3.81
CA THR A 103 -10.82 9.84 -4.54
C THR A 103 -10.58 10.02 -6.04
N LYS A 104 -11.20 9.15 -6.84
CA LYS A 104 -11.11 9.20 -8.30
C LYS A 104 -11.44 10.59 -8.86
N GLU A 105 -12.46 11.25 -8.31
CA GLU A 105 -12.92 12.56 -8.78
C GLU A 105 -11.88 13.66 -8.57
N TYR A 106 -11.08 13.56 -7.53
CA TYR A 106 -10.05 14.57 -7.25
C TYR A 106 -8.72 14.28 -7.95
N ALA A 107 -8.56 13.08 -8.50
CA ALA A 107 -7.32 12.68 -9.17
C ALA A 107 -7.30 13.05 -10.66
N ILE A 108 -8.45 13.38 -11.21
CA ILE A 108 -8.59 13.69 -12.65
C ILE A 108 -8.42 15.23 -12.92
#